data_d5ff34efd3c1f70057dda8ecd3257e70
#
_entry.id   d5ff34efd3c1f70057dda8ecd3257e70
#
_cell.length_a   1.000
_cell.length_b   1.000
_cell.length_c   1.000
_cell.angle_alpha   90.00
_cell.angle_beta   90.00
_cell.angle_gamma   90.00
#
_symmetry.space_group_name_H-M   'P 1'
#
loop_
_entity.id
_entity.type
_entity.pdbx_description
1 polymer ?
#
loop_
_entity_poly.entity_id
_entity_poly.type
_entity_poly.pdbx_seq_one_letter_code
_entity_poly.pdbx_strand_id
1 'polypeptide(L)'
;MRRSKTEKAVTHAKIVAVAAKRFRELGLEGIGVAEVMREAGSSVGGFYKHFESRDELVIEALAEAFKDLDRWEKEAEDLPTLLSFYLGEEHCDSPGTGCALTALAGDVRHASTGVKAIYTQRVKHSLTYSADRMKGGDAASRRARAILSLSAGIGGLALARAVNDKTLSREILATLRHQLIGMTEEPQIQFVAQATQRIEPIPTRGTKTSGEDGRQDRYCSVRAGK
;
A
#
# COMPACT_ATOMS: atom_id res chain seq x y z
N MET A 1 -29.13 -22.04 20.57
CA MET A 1 -29.23 -20.68 21.14
C MET A 1 -28.98 -19.64 20.05
N ARG A 2 -29.92 -18.74 19.79
CA ARG A 2 -29.78 -17.68 18.74
C ARG A 2 -28.91 -16.57 19.33
N ARG A 3 -27.69 -16.39 18.78
CA ARG A 3 -26.80 -15.26 19.19
C ARG A 3 -27.54 -13.95 19.04
N SER A 4 -27.38 -13.04 19.99
CA SER A 4 -27.96 -11.70 19.92
C SER A 4 -27.37 -10.90 18.76
N LYS A 5 -28.06 -9.85 18.28
CA LYS A 5 -27.52 -8.95 17.24
C LYS A 5 -26.19 -8.35 17.66
N THR A 6 -26.04 -8.03 18.95
CA THR A 6 -24.81 -7.48 19.55
C THR A 6 -23.65 -8.49 19.49
N GLU A 7 -23.89 -9.76 19.83
CA GLU A 7 -22.86 -10.80 19.74
C GLU A 7 -22.40 -11.04 18.30
N LYS A 8 -23.33 -10.96 17.32
CA LYS A 8 -23.00 -11.05 15.90
C LYS A 8 -22.08 -9.90 15.48
N ALA A 9 -22.39 -8.65 15.88
CA ALA A 9 -21.59 -7.47 15.56
C ALA A 9 -20.19 -7.54 16.18
N VAL A 10 -20.07 -7.95 17.44
CA VAL A 10 -18.77 -8.14 18.12
C VAL A 10 -17.94 -9.21 17.42
N THR A 11 -18.55 -10.33 17.04
CA THR A 11 -17.85 -11.39 16.30
C THR A 11 -17.38 -10.91 14.93
N HIS A 12 -18.22 -10.18 14.20
CA HIS A 12 -17.90 -9.59 12.91
C HIS A 12 -16.70 -8.64 13.02
N ALA A 13 -16.75 -7.68 13.93
CA ALA A 13 -15.64 -6.74 14.16
C ALA A 13 -14.32 -7.46 14.50
N LYS A 14 -14.39 -8.55 15.29
CA LYS A 14 -13.21 -9.36 15.61
C LYS A 14 -12.63 -10.04 14.38
N ILE A 15 -13.45 -10.58 13.49
CA ILE A 15 -13.00 -11.20 12.24
C ILE A 15 -12.31 -10.14 11.36
N VAL A 16 -12.92 -8.97 11.21
CA VAL A 16 -12.35 -7.84 10.43
C VAL A 16 -11.01 -7.39 11.00
N ALA A 17 -10.90 -7.25 12.32
CA ALA A 17 -9.65 -6.84 12.97
C ALA A 17 -8.52 -7.86 12.76
N VAL A 18 -8.82 -9.17 12.88
CA VAL A 18 -7.86 -10.24 12.58
C VAL A 18 -7.44 -10.19 11.11
N ALA A 19 -8.39 -10.08 10.18
CA ALA A 19 -8.10 -9.98 8.76
C ALA A 19 -7.25 -8.75 8.44
N ALA A 20 -7.58 -7.58 8.99
CA ALA A 20 -6.83 -6.34 8.82
C ALA A 20 -5.36 -6.46 9.24
N LYS A 21 -5.10 -7.15 10.37
CA LYS A 21 -3.75 -7.42 10.85
C LYS A 21 -3.03 -8.42 9.92
N ARG A 22 -3.65 -9.56 9.66
CA ARG A 22 -3.00 -10.68 8.96
C ARG A 22 -2.76 -10.39 7.49
N PHE A 23 -3.64 -9.65 6.81
CA PHE A 23 -3.39 -9.19 5.45
C PHE A 23 -2.17 -8.27 5.36
N ARG A 24 -1.97 -7.38 6.34
CA ARG A 24 -0.76 -6.53 6.39
C ARG A 24 0.53 -7.32 6.65
N GLU A 25 0.46 -8.42 7.38
CA GLU A 25 1.61 -9.29 7.68
C GLU A 25 1.96 -10.23 6.53
N LEU A 26 0.97 -10.79 5.85
CA LEU A 26 1.13 -11.92 4.94
C LEU A 26 0.75 -11.61 3.48
N GLY A 27 0.18 -10.44 3.21
CA GLY A 27 -0.45 -10.12 1.93
C GLY A 27 -1.87 -10.68 1.82
N LEU A 28 -2.61 -10.24 0.78
CA LEU A 28 -4.00 -10.66 0.59
C LEU A 28 -4.12 -12.16 0.31
N GLU A 29 -3.18 -12.76 -0.40
CA GLU A 29 -3.21 -14.19 -0.72
C GLU A 29 -2.45 -15.07 0.28
N GLY A 30 -1.69 -14.46 1.21
CA GLY A 30 -0.87 -15.19 2.19
C GLY A 30 -1.66 -15.83 3.33
N ILE A 31 -2.96 -15.52 3.46
CA ILE A 31 -3.85 -16.14 4.46
C ILE A 31 -5.24 -16.40 3.90
N GLY A 32 -5.76 -17.61 4.18
CA GLY A 32 -7.10 -18.03 3.77
C GLY A 32 -8.19 -17.63 4.76
N VAL A 33 -9.44 -17.58 4.26
CA VAL A 33 -10.63 -17.33 5.09
C VAL A 33 -10.71 -18.27 6.29
N ALA A 34 -10.38 -19.55 6.11
CA ALA A 34 -10.43 -20.55 7.18
C ALA A 34 -9.51 -20.21 8.36
N GLU A 35 -8.33 -19.67 8.08
CA GLU A 35 -7.35 -19.27 9.10
C GLU A 35 -7.79 -18.00 9.83
N VAL A 36 -8.26 -17.00 9.08
CA VAL A 36 -8.82 -15.77 9.66
C VAL A 36 -9.98 -16.11 10.62
N MET A 37 -10.91 -16.98 10.20
CA MET A 37 -12.03 -17.38 11.04
C MET A 37 -11.56 -18.10 12.30
N ARG A 38 -10.59 -19.02 12.18
CA ARG A 38 -10.03 -19.77 13.32
C ARG A 38 -9.34 -18.83 14.31
N GLU A 39 -8.52 -17.91 13.84
CA GLU A 39 -7.84 -16.93 14.69
C GLU A 39 -8.83 -15.97 15.38
N ALA A 40 -9.93 -15.63 14.71
CA ALA A 40 -11.01 -14.86 15.31
C ALA A 40 -11.85 -15.66 16.33
N GLY A 41 -11.57 -16.95 16.52
CA GLY A 41 -12.34 -17.83 17.40
C GLY A 41 -13.72 -18.19 16.86
N SER A 42 -13.86 -18.23 15.53
CA SER A 42 -15.11 -18.51 14.82
C SER A 42 -14.97 -19.76 13.94
N SER A 43 -16.08 -20.44 13.67
CA SER A 43 -16.08 -21.58 12.76
C SER A 43 -16.04 -21.13 11.30
N VAL A 44 -15.35 -21.89 10.45
CA VAL A 44 -15.27 -21.61 9.00
C VAL A 44 -16.66 -21.55 8.35
N GLY A 45 -17.58 -22.46 8.74
CA GLY A 45 -18.97 -22.48 8.26
C GLY A 45 -19.79 -21.25 8.68
N GLY A 46 -19.27 -20.45 9.64
CA GLY A 46 -19.89 -19.19 10.04
C GLY A 46 -19.56 -18.00 9.13
N PHE A 47 -18.60 -18.13 8.22
CA PHE A 47 -18.13 -17.03 7.37
C PHE A 47 -19.28 -16.33 6.62
N TYR A 48 -20.08 -17.08 5.89
CA TYR A 48 -21.20 -16.55 5.10
C TYR A 48 -22.36 -15.99 5.93
N LYS A 49 -22.29 -16.06 7.27
CA LYS A 49 -23.20 -15.32 8.16
C LYS A 49 -22.77 -13.88 8.38
N HIS A 50 -21.49 -13.58 8.06
CA HIS A 50 -20.86 -12.28 8.27
C HIS A 50 -20.52 -11.55 6.97
N PHE A 51 -20.09 -12.28 5.94
CA PHE A 51 -19.62 -11.73 4.66
C PHE A 51 -20.23 -12.52 3.50
N GLU A 52 -20.58 -11.80 2.42
CA GLU A 52 -21.10 -12.41 1.19
C GLU A 52 -19.96 -13.03 0.36
N SER A 53 -18.75 -12.46 0.47
CA SER A 53 -17.57 -12.89 -0.28
C SER A 53 -16.26 -12.61 0.47
N ARG A 54 -15.17 -13.22 0.00
CA ARG A 54 -13.82 -12.88 0.46
C ARG A 54 -13.48 -11.42 0.16
N ASP A 55 -13.90 -10.89 -0.97
CA ASP A 55 -13.67 -9.48 -1.36
C ASP A 55 -14.34 -8.52 -0.37
N GLU A 56 -15.52 -8.79 0.12
CA GLU A 56 -16.18 -8.01 1.16
C GLU A 56 -15.35 -7.98 2.44
N LEU A 57 -14.83 -9.13 2.90
CA LEU A 57 -13.91 -9.19 4.03
C LEU A 57 -12.65 -8.35 3.77
N VAL A 58 -12.07 -8.42 2.57
CA VAL A 58 -10.87 -7.62 2.21
C VAL A 58 -11.19 -6.13 2.25
N ILE A 59 -12.32 -5.69 1.71
CA ILE A 59 -12.76 -4.29 1.71
C ILE A 59 -12.92 -3.79 3.15
N GLU A 60 -13.61 -4.55 4.01
CA GLU A 60 -13.80 -4.17 5.40
C GLU A 60 -12.48 -4.19 6.20
N ALA A 61 -11.62 -5.17 5.95
CA ALA A 61 -10.30 -5.25 6.58
C ALA A 61 -9.39 -4.07 6.17
N LEU A 62 -9.44 -3.62 4.91
CA LEU A 62 -8.74 -2.42 4.47
C LEU A 62 -9.31 -1.17 5.14
N ALA A 63 -10.64 -1.03 5.21
CA ALA A 63 -11.28 0.09 5.90
C ALA A 63 -10.87 0.14 7.38
N GLU A 64 -10.79 -1.02 8.05
CA GLU A 64 -10.32 -1.11 9.44
C GLU A 64 -8.84 -0.71 9.56
N ALA A 65 -7.97 -1.24 8.68
CA ALA A 65 -6.55 -0.92 8.70
C ALA A 65 -6.27 0.56 8.39
N PHE A 66 -7.11 1.23 7.62
CA PHE A 66 -6.96 2.66 7.32
C PHE A 66 -7.30 3.57 8.51
N LYS A 67 -8.06 3.09 9.50
CA LYS A 67 -8.29 3.83 10.75
C LYS A 67 -6.98 4.10 11.52
N ASP A 68 -5.98 3.24 11.40
CA ASP A 68 -4.65 3.49 11.98
C ASP A 68 -4.00 4.71 11.33
N LEU A 69 -4.08 4.85 10.00
CA LEU A 69 -3.58 6.03 9.30
C LEU A 69 -4.37 7.29 9.67
N ASP A 70 -5.71 7.19 9.76
CA ASP A 70 -6.56 8.31 10.18
C ASP A 70 -6.18 8.79 11.59
N ARG A 71 -5.89 7.84 12.50
CA ARG A 71 -5.44 8.15 13.85
C ARG A 71 -4.08 8.86 13.83
N TRP A 72 -3.08 8.35 13.11
CA TRP A 72 -1.75 8.97 13.01
C TRP A 72 -1.82 10.37 12.40
N GLU A 73 -2.61 10.55 11.33
CA GLU A 73 -2.83 11.85 10.69
C GLU A 73 -3.51 12.85 11.62
N LYS A 74 -4.37 12.37 12.54
CA LYS A 74 -5.05 13.21 13.53
C LYS A 74 -4.18 13.55 14.74
N GLU A 75 -3.35 12.61 15.20
CA GLU A 75 -2.54 12.75 16.38
C GLU A 75 -1.22 13.49 16.12
N ALA A 76 -0.72 13.47 14.88
CA ALA A 76 0.50 14.19 14.51
C ALA A 76 0.25 15.71 14.53
N GLU A 77 1.11 16.44 15.23
CA GLU A 77 1.08 17.90 15.28
C GLU A 77 1.32 18.53 13.90
N ASP A 78 2.24 17.93 13.14
CA ASP A 78 2.64 18.38 11.81
C ASP A 78 3.10 17.21 10.92
N LEU A 79 3.39 17.53 9.66
CA LEU A 79 3.86 16.53 8.69
C LEU A 79 5.26 15.98 9.00
N PRO A 80 6.25 16.78 9.46
CA PRO A 80 7.52 16.28 9.96
C PRO A 80 7.39 15.22 11.06
N THR A 81 6.51 15.45 12.04
CA THR A 81 6.24 14.51 13.13
C THR A 81 5.65 13.20 12.60
N LEU A 82 4.67 13.29 11.69
CA LEU A 82 4.10 12.11 11.04
C LEU A 82 5.15 11.31 10.26
N LEU A 83 6.00 11.98 9.47
CA LEU A 83 7.07 11.35 8.69
C LEU A 83 8.11 10.70 9.59
N SER A 84 8.44 11.32 10.73
CA SER A 84 9.37 10.78 11.71
C SER A 84 8.87 9.47 12.31
N PHE A 85 7.60 9.39 12.66
CA PHE A 85 6.95 8.16 13.10
C PHE A 85 6.87 7.13 11.97
N TYR A 86 6.39 7.56 10.78
CA TYR A 86 6.15 6.67 9.65
C TYR A 86 7.42 5.96 9.16
N LEU A 87 8.56 6.67 9.14
CA LEU A 87 9.87 6.14 8.77
C LEU A 87 10.72 5.76 9.99
N GLY A 88 10.07 5.41 11.09
CA GLY A 88 10.71 4.89 12.30
C GLY A 88 10.90 3.37 12.27
N GLU A 89 11.91 2.88 13.01
CA GLU A 89 12.20 1.45 13.14
C GLU A 89 11.03 0.67 13.74
N GLU A 90 10.33 1.21 14.73
CA GLU A 90 9.18 0.58 15.38
C GLU A 90 8.05 0.30 14.36
N HIS A 91 7.72 1.28 13.50
CA HIS A 91 6.74 1.10 12.44
C HIS A 91 7.24 0.10 11.37
N CYS A 92 8.54 0.12 11.06
CA CYS A 92 9.15 -0.83 10.13
C CYS A 92 9.02 -2.28 10.63
N ASP A 93 9.30 -2.51 11.91
CA ASP A 93 9.31 -3.84 12.52
C ASP A 93 7.90 -4.36 12.89
N SER A 94 6.86 -3.53 12.73
CA SER A 94 5.46 -3.85 13.12
C SER A 94 4.49 -3.85 11.91
N PRO A 95 4.66 -4.74 10.90
CA PRO A 95 3.84 -4.71 9.68
C PRO A 95 2.34 -4.90 9.96
N GLY A 96 1.97 -5.75 10.92
CA GLY A 96 0.56 -6.07 11.23
C GLY A 96 -0.27 -4.91 11.79
N THR A 97 0.39 -3.89 12.35
CA THR A 97 -0.23 -2.65 12.83
C THR A 97 0.23 -1.43 12.03
N GLY A 98 1.08 -1.65 11.04
CA GLY A 98 1.65 -0.61 10.18
C GLY A 98 0.75 -0.19 9.03
N CYS A 99 1.31 0.63 8.14
CA CYS A 99 0.61 1.21 7.00
C CYS A 99 0.14 0.15 5.99
N ALA A 100 -1.17 0.02 5.80
CA ALA A 100 -1.76 -0.89 4.82
C ALA A 100 -1.48 -0.46 3.37
N LEU A 101 -1.23 0.83 3.10
CA LEU A 101 -0.82 1.28 1.77
C LEU A 101 0.52 0.68 1.37
N THR A 102 1.48 0.63 2.31
CA THR A 102 2.78 -0.01 2.07
C THR A 102 2.67 -1.52 1.99
N ALA A 103 1.96 -2.13 2.93
CA ALA A 103 1.90 -3.59 3.03
C ALA A 103 1.22 -4.25 1.81
N LEU A 104 0.22 -3.59 1.22
CA LEU A 104 -0.69 -4.21 0.26
C LEU A 104 -0.65 -3.60 -1.16
N ALA A 105 0.27 -2.67 -1.44
CA ALA A 105 0.37 -2.03 -2.76
C ALA A 105 0.55 -3.05 -3.90
N GLY A 106 1.38 -4.07 -3.67
CA GLY A 106 1.64 -5.14 -4.63
C GLY A 106 0.43 -6.04 -4.89
N ASP A 107 -0.32 -6.36 -3.83
CA ASP A 107 -1.49 -7.25 -3.91
C ASP A 107 -2.70 -6.56 -4.56
N VAL A 108 -2.96 -5.31 -4.17
CA VAL A 108 -4.12 -4.54 -4.63
C VAL A 108 -4.14 -4.37 -6.15
N ARG A 109 -2.98 -4.33 -6.82
CA ARG A 109 -2.93 -4.25 -8.29
C ARG A 109 -3.66 -5.41 -8.97
N HIS A 110 -3.74 -6.57 -8.32
CA HIS A 110 -4.40 -7.78 -8.82
C HIS A 110 -5.80 -8.02 -8.23
N ALA A 111 -6.19 -7.22 -7.24
CA ALA A 111 -7.46 -7.35 -6.54
C ALA A 111 -8.65 -6.85 -7.39
N SER A 112 -9.86 -7.07 -6.89
CA SER A 112 -11.11 -6.63 -7.52
C SER A 112 -11.22 -5.09 -7.62
N THR A 113 -12.13 -4.63 -8.46
CA THR A 113 -12.42 -3.20 -8.61
C THR A 113 -12.87 -2.57 -7.30
N GLY A 114 -13.63 -3.27 -6.45
CA GLY A 114 -14.07 -2.78 -5.14
C GLY A 114 -12.89 -2.55 -4.19
N VAL A 115 -11.97 -3.50 -4.11
CA VAL A 115 -10.75 -3.39 -3.31
C VAL A 115 -9.85 -2.24 -3.81
N LYS A 116 -9.68 -2.12 -5.14
CA LYS A 116 -8.95 -0.99 -5.75
C LYS A 116 -9.59 0.35 -5.44
N ALA A 117 -10.92 0.43 -5.41
CA ALA A 117 -11.64 1.67 -5.15
C ALA A 117 -11.36 2.22 -3.75
N ILE A 118 -11.46 1.39 -2.70
CA ILE A 118 -11.18 1.81 -1.32
C ILE A 118 -9.71 2.19 -1.12
N TYR A 119 -8.78 1.44 -1.71
CA TYR A 119 -7.36 1.77 -1.69
C TYR A 119 -7.08 3.12 -2.39
N THR A 120 -7.68 3.34 -3.56
CA THR A 120 -7.55 4.60 -4.31
C THR A 120 -8.08 5.79 -3.50
N GLN A 121 -9.22 5.62 -2.84
CA GLN A 121 -9.77 6.64 -1.95
C GLN A 121 -8.78 7.01 -0.84
N ARG A 122 -8.17 6.02 -0.21
CA ARG A 122 -7.17 6.27 0.85
C ARG A 122 -5.94 6.99 0.31
N VAL A 123 -5.41 6.60 -0.85
CA VAL A 123 -4.29 7.29 -1.49
C VAL A 123 -4.65 8.77 -1.76
N LYS A 124 -5.83 9.03 -2.33
CA LYS A 124 -6.31 10.40 -2.58
C LYS A 124 -6.37 11.23 -1.30
N HIS A 125 -6.90 10.63 -0.22
CA HIS A 125 -6.99 11.29 1.09
C HIS A 125 -5.59 11.66 1.62
N SER A 126 -4.67 10.69 1.70
CA SER A 126 -3.30 10.93 2.20
C SER A 126 -2.54 11.96 1.36
N LEU A 127 -2.74 11.98 0.04
CA LEU A 127 -2.15 13.00 -0.83
C LEU A 127 -2.71 14.40 -0.56
N THR A 128 -4.01 14.53 -0.30
CA THR A 128 -4.64 15.81 0.05
C THR A 128 -4.17 16.26 1.42
N TYR A 129 -4.24 15.38 2.43
CA TYR A 129 -3.75 15.64 3.77
C TYR A 129 -2.30 16.16 3.78
N SER A 130 -1.40 15.51 3.02
CA SER A 130 0.00 15.91 2.95
C SER A 130 0.17 17.24 2.21
N ALA A 131 -0.52 17.44 1.07
CA ALA A 131 -0.41 18.66 0.29
C ALA A 131 -0.88 19.91 1.08
N ASP A 132 -1.95 19.77 1.86
CA ASP A 132 -2.51 20.86 2.67
C ASP A 132 -1.58 21.30 3.83
N ARG A 133 -0.68 20.39 4.25
CA ARG A 133 0.28 20.62 5.36
C ARG A 133 1.69 20.96 4.90
N MET A 134 1.96 20.91 3.59
CA MET A 134 3.23 21.37 3.04
C MET A 134 3.30 22.89 3.01
N LYS A 135 4.41 23.45 3.45
CA LYS A 135 4.65 24.90 3.45
C LYS A 135 5.26 25.36 2.12
N GLY A 136 5.04 26.62 1.77
CA GLY A 136 5.58 27.25 0.58
C GLY A 136 5.10 26.65 -0.75
N GLY A 137 5.35 27.36 -1.83
CA GLY A 137 4.93 27.00 -3.17
C GLY A 137 3.41 27.13 -3.43
N ASP A 138 3.03 27.00 -4.68
CA ASP A 138 1.64 26.97 -5.10
C ASP A 138 0.98 25.58 -4.86
N ALA A 139 -0.31 25.46 -5.14
CA ALA A 139 -1.05 24.22 -4.95
C ALA A 139 -0.49 23.05 -5.79
N ALA A 140 -0.02 23.33 -7.00
CA ALA A 140 0.55 22.31 -7.88
C ALA A 140 1.89 21.79 -7.34
N SER A 141 2.74 22.70 -6.86
CA SER A 141 4.02 22.37 -6.22
C SER A 141 3.81 21.55 -4.94
N ARG A 142 2.88 21.96 -4.06
CA ARG A 142 2.57 21.19 -2.85
C ARG A 142 2.02 19.80 -3.19
N ARG A 143 1.17 19.69 -4.21
CA ARG A 143 0.64 18.41 -4.68
C ARG A 143 1.74 17.49 -5.22
N ALA A 144 2.67 18.02 -6.01
CA ALA A 144 3.81 17.26 -6.53
C ALA A 144 4.71 16.73 -5.41
N ARG A 145 5.03 17.57 -4.43
CA ARG A 145 5.81 17.16 -3.24
C ARG A 145 5.08 16.11 -2.41
N ALA A 146 3.75 16.23 -2.25
CA ALA A 146 2.94 15.23 -1.57
C ALA A 146 2.99 13.87 -2.28
N ILE A 147 2.90 13.84 -3.61
CA ILE A 147 3.03 12.61 -4.41
C ILE A 147 4.40 11.99 -4.21
N LEU A 148 5.47 12.79 -4.30
CA LEU A 148 6.84 12.31 -4.11
C LEU A 148 7.04 11.76 -2.69
N SER A 149 6.60 12.52 -1.67
CA SER A 149 6.73 12.13 -0.26
C SER A 149 5.98 10.81 0.03
N LEU A 150 4.72 10.70 -0.38
CA LEU A 150 3.94 9.48 -0.18
C LEU A 150 4.56 8.28 -0.90
N SER A 151 4.97 8.46 -2.17
CA SER A 151 5.55 7.39 -2.97
C SER A 151 6.90 6.92 -2.41
N ALA A 152 7.78 7.87 -2.04
CA ALA A 152 9.07 7.57 -1.45
C ALA A 152 8.92 6.94 -0.05
N GLY A 153 7.99 7.44 0.77
CA GLY A 153 7.69 6.88 2.09
C GLY A 153 7.21 5.42 1.99
N ILE A 154 6.23 5.13 1.13
CA ILE A 154 5.72 3.78 0.89
C ILE A 154 6.82 2.87 0.34
N GLY A 155 7.52 3.31 -0.71
CA GLY A 155 8.58 2.51 -1.34
C GLY A 155 9.76 2.27 -0.40
N GLY A 156 10.19 3.29 0.35
CA GLY A 156 11.29 3.18 1.30
C GLY A 156 10.99 2.26 2.46
N LEU A 157 9.79 2.34 3.04
CA LEU A 157 9.37 1.43 4.10
C LEU A 157 9.26 -0.02 3.59
N ALA A 158 8.78 -0.22 2.36
CA ALA A 158 8.74 -1.55 1.75
C ALA A 158 10.14 -2.12 1.53
N LEU A 159 11.08 -1.32 1.01
CA LEU A 159 12.48 -1.71 0.84
C LEU A 159 13.16 -2.02 2.18
N ALA A 160 12.98 -1.16 3.19
CA ALA A 160 13.54 -1.36 4.52
C ALA A 160 13.08 -2.66 5.18
N ARG A 161 11.84 -3.08 4.93
CA ARG A 161 11.28 -4.37 5.38
C ARG A 161 11.79 -5.57 4.58
N ALA A 162 12.12 -5.35 3.31
CA ALA A 162 12.49 -6.44 2.40
C ALA A 162 13.97 -6.85 2.50
N VAL A 163 14.86 -5.94 2.90
CA VAL A 163 16.29 -6.25 3.03
C VAL A 163 16.56 -7.06 4.30
N ASN A 164 17.50 -7.99 4.20
CA ASN A 164 17.96 -8.78 5.36
C ASN A 164 19.15 -8.16 6.10
N ASP A 165 19.56 -6.94 5.70
CA ASP A 165 20.62 -6.14 6.33
C ASP A 165 19.99 -5.02 7.17
N LYS A 166 20.08 -5.13 8.49
CA LYS A 166 19.55 -4.13 9.42
C LYS A 166 20.24 -2.77 9.31
N THR A 167 21.50 -2.72 8.95
CA THR A 167 22.25 -1.47 8.75
C THR A 167 21.69 -0.73 7.53
N LEU A 168 21.56 -1.43 6.42
CA LEU A 168 20.94 -0.90 5.20
C LEU A 168 19.48 -0.47 5.42
N SER A 169 18.70 -1.27 6.16
CA SER A 169 17.31 -0.92 6.51
C SER A 169 17.24 0.43 7.24
N ARG A 170 18.09 0.61 8.26
CA ARG A 170 18.17 1.88 9.02
C ARG A 170 18.64 3.06 8.16
N GLU A 171 19.63 2.82 7.30
CA GLU A 171 20.13 3.84 6.36
C GLU A 171 19.02 4.33 5.43
N ILE A 172 18.23 3.41 4.84
CA ILE A 172 17.08 3.74 3.98
C ILE A 172 16.08 4.61 4.75
N LEU A 173 15.66 4.17 5.93
CA LEU A 173 14.68 4.90 6.74
C LEU A 173 15.18 6.28 7.16
N ALA A 174 16.41 6.37 7.66
CA ALA A 174 17.00 7.63 8.12
C ALA A 174 17.18 8.63 6.99
N THR A 175 17.69 8.17 5.84
CA THR A 175 17.89 9.01 4.65
C THR A 175 16.57 9.57 4.15
N LEU A 176 15.56 8.72 3.96
CA LEU A 176 14.25 9.15 3.48
C LEU A 176 13.57 10.08 4.48
N ARG A 177 13.61 9.77 5.76
CA ARG A 177 13.06 10.64 6.81
C ARG A 177 13.65 12.04 6.73
N HIS A 178 14.99 12.15 6.67
CA HIS A 178 15.68 13.44 6.57
C HIS A 178 15.26 14.22 5.32
N GLN A 179 15.29 13.59 4.15
CA GLN A 179 14.95 14.23 2.89
C GLN A 179 13.48 14.65 2.81
N LEU A 180 12.56 13.77 3.23
CA LEU A 180 11.14 14.05 3.15
C LEU A 180 10.69 15.12 4.16
N ILE A 181 11.28 15.18 5.34
CA ILE A 181 11.04 16.28 6.30
C ILE A 181 11.50 17.61 5.69
N GLY A 182 12.70 17.68 5.11
CA GLY A 182 13.18 18.88 4.43
C GLY A 182 12.24 19.36 3.31
N MET A 183 11.60 18.44 2.60
CA MET A 183 10.64 18.77 1.55
C MET A 183 9.31 19.36 2.07
N THR A 184 8.99 19.22 3.35
CA THR A 184 7.74 19.77 3.91
C THR A 184 7.80 21.28 4.08
N GLU A 185 9.01 21.86 4.25
CA GLU A 185 9.24 23.26 4.59
C GLU A 185 9.47 24.14 3.36
N GLU A 186 10.22 23.64 2.35
CA GLU A 186 10.59 24.41 1.16
C GLU A 186 10.41 23.65 -0.16
N PRO A 187 10.07 24.34 -1.25
CA PRO A 187 10.05 23.74 -2.58
C PRO A 187 11.48 23.51 -3.09
N GLN A 188 12.12 22.42 -2.70
CA GLN A 188 13.45 22.05 -3.21
C GLN A 188 13.46 21.55 -4.67
N ILE A 189 12.31 21.48 -5.34
CA ILE A 189 12.22 20.90 -6.67
C ILE A 189 11.71 21.94 -7.69
N GLN A 190 12.62 22.68 -8.28
CA GLN A 190 12.37 23.36 -9.56
C GLN A 190 12.21 22.36 -10.74
N PHE A 191 12.42 21.06 -10.51
CA PHE A 191 12.46 20.04 -11.56
C PHE A 191 11.09 19.57 -12.07
N VAL A 192 10.01 19.70 -11.30
CA VAL A 192 8.72 19.05 -11.63
C VAL A 192 7.95 19.82 -12.71
N ALA A 193 8.08 21.14 -12.78
CA ALA A 193 7.38 21.92 -13.81
C ALA A 193 7.88 21.65 -15.24
N GLN A 194 9.14 21.24 -15.40
CA GLN A 194 9.72 20.92 -16.71
C GLN A 194 9.51 19.46 -17.14
N ALA A 195 9.33 18.53 -16.20
CA ALA A 195 9.13 17.12 -16.50
C ALA A 195 7.71 16.84 -17.04
N THR A 196 6.71 17.58 -16.57
CA THR A 196 5.31 17.39 -17.05
C THR A 196 5.12 17.88 -18.48
N GLN A 197 5.98 18.76 -19.00
CA GLN A 197 5.92 19.24 -20.38
C GLN A 197 6.64 18.33 -21.41
N ARG A 198 7.37 17.30 -20.97
CA ARG A 198 8.17 16.42 -21.82
C ARG A 198 7.84 14.92 -21.72
N ILE A 199 6.68 14.55 -21.19
CA ILE A 199 6.24 13.16 -21.32
C ILE A 199 5.62 13.02 -22.71
N GLU A 200 6.47 12.78 -23.69
CA GLU A 200 5.98 12.24 -24.98
C GLU A 200 5.32 10.88 -24.72
N PRO A 201 4.17 10.61 -25.35
CA PRO A 201 3.53 9.32 -25.19
C PRO A 201 4.50 8.23 -25.65
N ILE A 202 4.69 7.21 -24.81
CA ILE A 202 5.48 6.02 -25.16
C ILE A 202 4.91 5.50 -26.49
N PRO A 203 5.71 5.39 -27.57
CA PRO A 203 5.20 4.90 -28.84
C PRO A 203 4.64 3.50 -28.63
N THR A 204 3.34 3.36 -28.84
CA THR A 204 2.69 2.06 -28.87
C THR A 204 3.33 1.28 -30.03
N ARG A 205 3.95 0.15 -29.72
CA ARG A 205 4.43 -0.79 -30.76
C ARG A 205 3.24 -1.08 -31.67
N GLY A 206 3.29 -0.55 -32.89
CA GLY A 206 2.32 -0.84 -33.93
C GLY A 206 2.20 -2.35 -34.10
N THR A 207 0.99 -2.84 -34.01
CA THR A 207 0.62 -4.18 -34.49
C THR A 207 0.99 -4.26 -35.97
N LYS A 208 2.10 -4.91 -36.29
CA LYS A 208 2.40 -5.30 -37.66
C LYS A 208 1.34 -6.32 -38.06
N THR A 209 0.46 -5.90 -38.96
CA THR A 209 -0.38 -6.80 -39.75
C THR A 209 0.51 -7.79 -40.48
N SER A 210 0.18 -9.07 -40.33
CA SER A 210 0.79 -10.22 -40.95
C SER A 210 0.82 -10.09 -42.46
N GLY A 211 2.03 -10.01 -43.04
CA GLY A 211 2.32 -10.38 -44.41
C GLY A 211 3.11 -11.69 -44.35
N GLU A 212 2.60 -12.69 -45.03
CA GLU A 212 3.20 -14.00 -45.21
C GLU A 212 4.61 -13.88 -45.78
N ASP A 213 5.62 -14.46 -45.14
CA ASP A 213 6.61 -15.25 -45.88
C ASP A 213 7.37 -16.18 -44.91
N GLY A 214 7.49 -17.45 -45.32
CA GLY A 214 8.06 -18.50 -44.52
C GLY A 214 9.59 -18.47 -44.51
N ARG A 215 10.15 -18.80 -43.34
CA ARG A 215 11.41 -19.56 -43.19
C ARG A 215 11.62 -20.04 -41.73
N GLN A 216 11.55 -21.34 -41.63
CA GLN A 216 12.26 -22.30 -40.74
C GLN A 216 13.02 -21.80 -39.51
N ASP A 217 12.59 -22.38 -38.39
CA ASP A 217 13.27 -22.96 -37.22
C ASP A 217 14.77 -22.71 -37.03
N ARG A 218 15.11 -22.15 -35.87
CA ARG A 218 16.21 -22.67 -35.06
C ARG A 218 15.92 -22.50 -33.55
N TYR A 219 15.48 -23.58 -32.92
CA TYR A 219 15.52 -23.77 -31.47
C TYR A 219 16.97 -23.71 -30.98
N CYS A 220 17.20 -22.84 -30.00
CA CYS A 220 18.42 -22.91 -29.21
C CYS A 220 18.05 -23.55 -27.85
N SER A 221 18.37 -24.86 -27.77
CA SER A 221 18.31 -25.66 -26.54
C SER A 221 19.45 -25.25 -25.62
N VAL A 222 19.16 -24.81 -24.40
CA VAL A 222 20.11 -24.76 -23.31
C VAL A 222 19.91 -26.00 -22.45
N ARG A 223 20.89 -26.92 -22.53
CA ARG A 223 21.01 -28.15 -21.73
C ARG A 223 21.27 -27.80 -20.26
N ALA A 224 20.50 -28.47 -19.40
CA ALA A 224 20.91 -28.72 -18.02
C ALA A 224 22.18 -29.56 -17.98
N GLY A 225 23.11 -29.22 -17.10
CA GLY A 225 24.32 -29.94 -16.83
C GLY A 225 24.71 -29.88 -15.35
N LYS A 226 24.48 -31.03 -14.70
CA LYS A 226 25.04 -31.55 -13.43
C LYS A 226 25.07 -30.63 -12.20
#